data_190f1f016d820b3e0e39ddb7d70fb66f
#
_entry.id   190f1f016d820b3e0e39ddb7d70fb66f
#
_cell.length_a   1.000
_cell.length_b   1.000
_cell.length_c   1.000
_cell.angle_alpha   90.00
_cell.angle_beta   90.00
_cell.angle_gamma   90.00
#
_symmetry.space_group_name_H-M   'P 1'
#
loop_
_entity.id
_entity.type
_entity.pdbx_description
1 polymer ?
#
loop_
_entity_poly.entity_id
_entity_poly.type
_entity_poly.pdbx_seq_one_letter_code
_entity_poly.pdbx_strand_id
1 'polypeptide(L)'
;MYIKNVTGSSKISKKPKEGTSWREFWEIRTGIKLGITYTCPSCGKKVWFSQIDGCHVQKSRSTDNDWYIVPLCDSCNHKEGEIFIADKPLAKVVYKD
;
A
#
# COMPACT_ATOMS: atom_id res chain seq x y z
N MET A 1 6.24 10.16 -7.86
CA MET A 1 4.84 10.50 -7.49
C MET A 1 4.75 10.66 -5.98
N TYR A 2 4.20 11.78 -5.54
CA TYR A 2 3.96 11.99 -4.10
C TYR A 2 2.68 11.31 -3.70
N ILE A 3 2.73 10.50 -2.64
CA ILE A 3 1.57 9.83 -2.10
C ILE A 3 1.52 10.03 -0.59
N LYS A 4 0.30 9.93 -0.04
CA LYS A 4 0.04 10.17 1.36
C LYS A 4 -0.58 8.92 1.98
N ASN A 5 -0.04 8.48 3.10
CA ASN A 5 -0.63 7.41 3.88
C ASN A 5 -1.92 7.94 4.53
N VAL A 6 -3.07 7.45 4.10
CA VAL A 6 -4.35 7.99 4.58
C VAL A 6 -4.90 7.25 5.78
N THR A 7 -4.53 6.00 5.95
CA THR A 7 -4.94 5.25 7.14
C THR A 7 -4.15 3.96 7.25
N GLY A 8 -3.90 3.54 8.47
CA GLY A 8 -3.44 2.19 8.71
C GLY A 8 -4.53 1.21 8.34
N SER A 9 -4.15 0.08 7.75
CA SER A 9 -5.10 -0.94 7.31
C SER A 9 -5.97 -1.48 8.45
N SER A 10 -5.52 -1.33 9.69
CA SER A 10 -6.29 -1.76 10.87
C SER A 10 -7.61 -1.01 11.04
N LYS A 11 -7.75 0.17 10.44
CA LYS A 11 -8.99 0.96 10.50
C LYS A 11 -9.97 0.60 9.40
N ILE A 12 -9.56 -0.21 8.44
CA ILE A 12 -10.39 -0.61 7.31
C ILE A 12 -10.74 -2.08 7.47
N SER A 13 -11.97 -2.33 7.87
CA SER A 13 -12.46 -3.69 8.09
C SER A 13 -12.89 -4.39 6.80
N LYS A 14 -13.06 -3.65 5.71
CA LYS A 14 -13.47 -4.22 4.43
C LYS A 14 -12.34 -4.98 3.78
N LYS A 15 -12.68 -6.11 3.16
CA LYS A 15 -11.70 -6.96 2.48
C LYS A 15 -11.51 -6.54 1.03
N PRO A 16 -10.33 -6.84 0.46
CA PRO A 16 -10.10 -6.57 -0.96
C PRO A 16 -10.95 -7.49 -1.84
N LYS A 17 -11.23 -7.01 -3.06
CA LYS A 17 -12.01 -7.77 -4.03
C LYS A 17 -11.34 -9.09 -4.41
N GLU A 18 -10.03 -9.08 -4.57
CA GLU A 18 -9.25 -10.29 -4.85
C GLU A 18 -8.20 -10.48 -3.77
N GLY A 19 -7.82 -11.74 -3.55
CA GLY A 19 -6.80 -12.08 -2.57
C GLY A 19 -7.33 -12.09 -1.15
N THR A 20 -6.44 -12.43 -0.22
CA THR A 20 -6.76 -12.55 1.20
C THR A 20 -6.27 -11.35 2.02
N SER A 21 -5.46 -10.49 1.41
CA SER A 21 -4.91 -9.30 2.06
C SER A 21 -4.76 -8.19 1.03
N TRP A 22 -4.60 -6.95 1.50
CA TRP A 22 -4.38 -5.82 0.61
C TRP A 22 -3.03 -5.90 -0.11
N ARG A 23 -2.02 -6.52 0.51
CA ARG A 23 -0.75 -6.79 -0.15
C ARG A 23 -0.94 -7.74 -1.33
N GLU A 24 -1.67 -8.83 -1.14
CA GLU A 24 -1.96 -9.78 -2.20
C GLU A 24 -2.80 -9.14 -3.31
N PHE A 25 -3.78 -8.31 -2.92
CA PHE A 25 -4.57 -7.53 -3.88
C PHE A 25 -3.67 -6.70 -4.79
N TRP A 26 -2.67 -6.01 -4.20
CA TRP A 26 -1.72 -5.22 -4.97
C TRP A 26 -0.93 -6.09 -5.95
N GLU A 27 -0.46 -7.26 -5.49
CA GLU A 27 0.27 -8.19 -6.36
C GLU A 27 -0.58 -8.64 -7.55
N ILE A 28 -1.83 -8.98 -7.30
CA ILE A 28 -2.76 -9.42 -8.34
C ILE A 28 -3.04 -8.30 -9.35
N ARG A 29 -3.31 -7.11 -8.85
CA ARG A 29 -3.70 -5.97 -9.70
C ARG A 29 -2.54 -5.42 -10.51
N THR A 30 -1.34 -5.42 -9.99
CA THR A 30 -0.17 -4.91 -10.70
C THR A 30 0.57 -5.98 -11.50
N GLY A 31 0.33 -7.24 -11.19
CA GLY A 31 1.08 -8.34 -11.78
C GLY A 31 2.50 -8.48 -11.26
N ILE A 32 2.86 -7.73 -10.22
CA ILE A 32 4.19 -7.76 -9.62
C ILE A 32 4.15 -8.64 -8.38
N LYS A 33 4.97 -9.69 -8.36
CA LYS A 33 5.06 -10.58 -7.20
C LYS A 33 6.19 -10.12 -6.30
N LEU A 34 5.88 -9.94 -5.02
CA LEU A 34 6.89 -9.58 -4.03
C LEU A 34 7.79 -10.77 -3.73
N GLY A 35 9.09 -10.50 -3.56
CA GLY A 35 10.08 -11.53 -3.23
C GLY A 35 10.19 -11.74 -1.73
N ILE A 36 11.28 -12.42 -1.33
CA ILE A 36 11.56 -12.71 0.09
C ILE A 36 11.79 -11.42 0.87
N THR A 37 12.41 -10.43 0.23
CA THR A 37 12.65 -9.11 0.81
C THR A 37 12.06 -8.03 -0.10
N TYR A 38 11.82 -6.86 0.50
CA TYR A 38 11.24 -5.72 -0.19
C TYR A 38 11.79 -4.43 0.39
N THR A 39 12.14 -3.49 -0.47
CA THR A 39 12.58 -2.17 -0.02
C THR A 39 11.36 -1.26 0.09
N CYS A 40 11.06 -0.82 1.30
CA CYS A 40 9.92 0.05 1.56
C CYS A 40 10.11 1.40 0.88
N PRO A 41 9.18 1.83 0.01
CA PRO A 41 9.34 3.10 -0.69
C PRO A 41 9.22 4.33 0.20
N SER A 42 8.68 4.18 1.39
CA SER A 42 8.54 5.30 2.33
C SER A 42 9.83 5.57 3.13
N CYS A 43 10.41 4.53 3.72
CA CYS A 43 11.58 4.70 4.58
C CYS A 43 12.89 4.19 3.99
N GLY A 44 12.83 3.46 2.89
CA GLY A 44 14.01 2.91 2.23
C GLY A 44 14.60 1.66 2.90
N LYS A 45 14.01 1.18 3.98
CA LYS A 45 14.49 -0.03 4.64
C LYS A 45 14.12 -1.27 3.87
N LYS A 46 15.06 -2.22 3.84
CA LYS A 46 14.82 -3.55 3.30
C LYS A 46 14.23 -4.42 4.40
N VAL A 47 13.07 -4.97 4.16
CA VAL A 47 12.35 -5.78 5.16
C VAL A 47 11.98 -7.14 4.60
N TRP A 48 11.69 -8.07 5.50
CA TRP A 48 11.23 -9.40 5.11
C TRP A 48 9.79 -9.35 4.63
N PHE A 49 9.43 -10.27 3.76
CA PHE A 49 8.08 -10.41 3.21
C PHE A 49 6.99 -10.39 4.30
N SER A 50 7.25 -11.01 5.45
CA SER A 50 6.30 -11.05 6.56
C SER A 50 6.05 -9.70 7.22
N GLN A 51 6.89 -8.71 6.93
CA GLN A 51 6.80 -7.36 7.51
C GLN A 51 6.21 -6.34 6.53
N ILE A 52 5.61 -6.79 5.46
CA ILE A 52 5.05 -5.92 4.42
C ILE A 52 3.54 -5.95 4.47
N ASP A 53 2.93 -4.77 4.52
CA ASP A 53 1.48 -4.60 4.50
C ASP A 53 1.04 -3.83 3.26
N GLY A 54 -0.17 -4.10 2.80
CA GLY A 54 -0.80 -3.27 1.78
C GLY A 54 -1.37 -2.02 2.43
N CYS A 55 -0.74 -0.89 2.16
CA CYS A 55 -1.12 0.38 2.78
C CYS A 55 -2.10 1.14 1.90
N HIS A 56 -3.14 1.70 2.53
CA HIS A 56 -4.08 2.58 1.84
C HIS A 56 -3.47 3.97 1.71
N VAL A 57 -3.40 4.47 0.49
CA VAL A 57 -2.80 5.77 0.20
C VAL A 57 -3.67 6.57 -0.76
N GLN A 58 -3.45 7.87 -0.79
CA GLN A 58 -4.02 8.76 -1.80
C GLN A 58 -2.87 9.47 -2.50
N LYS A 59 -3.10 9.90 -3.73
CA LYS A 59 -2.13 10.75 -4.44
C LYS A 59 -2.12 12.11 -3.78
N SER A 60 -0.93 12.53 -3.35
CA SER A 60 -0.72 13.88 -2.81
C SER A 60 -0.54 14.85 -3.98
N ARG A 61 -0.93 16.10 -3.80
CA ARG A 61 -0.80 17.15 -4.81
C ARG A 61 -1.57 16.83 -6.10
N SER A 62 -2.73 16.20 -5.95
CA SER A 62 -3.59 15.80 -7.07
C SER A 62 -5.05 16.03 -6.69
N THR A 63 -5.88 16.23 -7.70
CA THR A 63 -7.33 16.30 -7.51
C THR A 63 -7.99 14.92 -7.43
N ASP A 64 -7.20 13.87 -7.67
CA ASP A 64 -7.66 12.50 -7.57
C ASP A 64 -7.78 12.11 -6.09
N ASN A 65 -9.00 11.88 -5.63
CA ASN A 65 -9.29 11.50 -4.25
C ASN A 65 -9.53 10.00 -4.08
N ASP A 66 -9.26 9.21 -5.09
CA ASP A 66 -9.39 7.76 -4.99
C ASP A 66 -8.35 7.19 -4.03
N TRP A 67 -8.69 6.06 -3.46
CA TRP A 67 -7.77 5.33 -2.58
C TRP A 67 -7.05 4.24 -3.38
N TYR A 68 -5.78 4.05 -3.05
CA TYR A 68 -4.91 3.08 -3.72
C TYR A 68 -4.17 2.26 -2.68
N ILE A 69 -3.61 1.13 -3.12
CA ILE A 69 -2.76 0.28 -2.30
C ILE A 69 -1.34 0.34 -2.82
N VAL A 70 -0.39 0.44 -1.91
CA VAL A 70 1.03 0.23 -2.18
C VAL A 70 1.62 -0.53 -0.99
N PRO A 71 2.52 -1.51 -1.22
CA PRO A 71 3.15 -2.20 -0.11
C PRO A 71 4.11 -1.29 0.64
N LEU A 72 4.00 -1.27 1.96
CA LEU A 72 4.93 -0.58 2.86
C LEU A 72 5.34 -1.53 3.98
N CYS A 73 6.47 -1.24 4.64
CA CYS A 73 6.80 -1.98 5.83
C CYS A 73 5.78 -1.66 6.93
N ASP A 74 5.66 -2.58 7.87
CA ASP A 74 4.68 -2.49 8.95
C ASP A 74 4.77 -1.17 9.72
N SER A 75 5.99 -0.73 10.01
CA SER A 75 6.22 0.53 10.70
C SER A 75 5.68 1.74 9.94
N CYS A 76 5.93 1.83 8.63
CA CYS A 76 5.46 2.93 7.80
C CYS A 76 3.95 2.88 7.57
N ASN A 77 3.37 1.69 7.53
CA ASN A 77 1.93 1.53 7.38
C ASN A 77 1.16 2.20 8.53
N HIS A 78 1.76 2.28 9.72
CA HIS A 78 1.15 2.89 10.90
C HIS A 78 1.36 4.41 10.99
N LYS A 79 2.10 5.00 10.07
CA LYS A 79 2.37 6.45 10.07
C LYS A 79 1.34 7.19 9.22
N GLU A 80 0.12 7.28 9.73
CA GLU A 80 -0.97 7.95 9.02
C GLU A 80 -0.64 9.42 8.78
N GLY A 81 -0.94 9.89 7.57
CA GLY A 81 -0.72 11.29 7.19
C GLY A 81 0.66 11.58 6.62
N GLU A 82 1.59 10.64 6.69
CA GLU A 82 2.94 10.85 6.15
C GLU A 82 2.92 10.85 4.62
N ILE A 83 3.65 11.82 4.03
CA ILE A 83 3.79 11.96 2.58
C ILE A 83 5.16 11.45 2.17
N PHE A 84 5.20 10.67 1.12
CA PHE A 84 6.45 10.12 0.61
C PHE A 84 6.40 9.99 -0.92
N ILE A 85 7.56 9.76 -1.52
CA ILE A 85 7.67 9.56 -2.97
C ILE A 85 7.70 8.07 -3.23
N ALA A 86 6.78 7.57 -4.06
CA ALA A 86 6.76 6.18 -4.43
C ALA A 86 7.08 6.01 -5.92
N ASP A 87 7.95 5.05 -6.20
CA ASP A 87 8.30 4.63 -7.55
C ASP A 87 7.57 3.34 -7.95
N LYS A 88 6.70 2.84 -7.09
CA LYS A 88 5.93 1.62 -7.32
C LYS A 88 4.56 1.95 -7.91
N PRO A 89 3.99 1.07 -8.74
CA PRO A 89 2.64 1.27 -9.22
C PRO A 89 1.65 1.19 -8.06
N LEU A 90 0.55 1.93 -8.20
CA LEU A 90 -0.54 1.93 -7.22
C LEU A 90 -1.68 1.07 -7.75
N ALA A 91 -2.28 0.29 -6.88
CA ALA A 91 -3.47 -0.49 -7.23
C ALA A 91 -4.71 0.21 -6.66
N LYS A 92 -5.65 0.58 -7.54
CA LYS A 92 -6.87 1.25 -7.09
C LYS A 92 -7.68 0.33 -6.20
N VAL A 93 -8.11 0.83 -5.05
CA VAL A 93 -8.87 0.05 -4.07
C VAL A 93 -10.22 -0.37 -4.63
N VAL A 94 -10.52 -1.65 -4.55
CA VAL A 94 -11.83 -2.21 -4.86
C VAL A 94 -12.17 -3.18 -3.73
N TYR A 95 -13.31 -2.99 -3.12
CA TYR A 95 -13.75 -3.82 -2.00
C TYR A 95 -14.52 -5.03 -2.47
N LYS A 96 -14.48 -6.07 -1.66
CA LYS A 96 -15.31 -7.26 -1.86
C LYS A 96 -16.74 -6.92 -1.46
N ASP A 97 -17.68 -7.30 -2.31
CA ASP A 97 -19.10 -7.09 -2.07
C ASP A 97 -19.63 -8.00 -0.94
#